data_7fdcfc7568c35b0f2c264229cae19fbc
#
_entry.id   7fdcfc7568c35b0f2c264229cae19fbc
#
_cell.length_a   1.000
_cell.length_b   1.000
_cell.length_c   1.000
_cell.angle_alpha   90.00
_cell.angle_beta   90.00
_cell.angle_gamma   90.00
#
_symmetry.space_group_name_H-M   'P 1'
#
loop_
_entity.id
_entity.type
_entity.pdbx_description
1 polymer ?
#
loop_
_entity_poly.entity_id
_entity_poly.type
_entity_poly.pdbx_seq_one_letter_code
_entity_poly.pdbx_strand_id
1 'polypeptide(L)'
;MIVYNTTFHIEKDILDESLDYLKKQYIPKAVESGFLQRPCLRRVMQAEEGEGISFSVQFHVKNVDTLNFWLQNEGNNLHRALVARFGHKIAGFSTLLE
;
A
#
# COMPACT_ATOMS: atom_id res chain seq x y z
N MET A 1 19.33 2.91 1.01
CA MET A 1 17.86 3.11 1.04
C MET A 1 17.17 1.93 0.40
N ILE A 2 16.09 1.49 0.97
CA ILE A 2 15.32 0.37 0.43
C ILE A 2 13.96 0.86 -0.07
N VAL A 3 13.29 0.04 -0.89
CA VAL A 3 11.93 0.30 -1.35
C VAL A 3 10.98 -0.66 -0.63
N TYR A 4 9.98 -0.09 0.04
CA TYR A 4 8.90 -0.85 0.66
C TYR A 4 7.74 -0.87 -0.32
N ASN A 5 7.46 -2.02 -0.90
CA ASN A 5 6.41 -2.20 -1.89
C ASN A 5 5.27 -3.02 -1.29
N THR A 6 4.05 -2.53 -1.44
CA THR A 6 2.85 -3.32 -1.15
C THR A 6 2.04 -3.44 -2.42
N THR A 7 1.77 -4.67 -2.83
CA THR A 7 0.90 -4.94 -3.98
C THR A 7 -0.49 -5.26 -3.45
N PHE A 8 -1.46 -4.44 -3.84
CA PHE A 8 -2.87 -4.64 -3.48
C PHE A 8 -3.62 -5.22 -4.65
N HIS A 9 -4.29 -6.36 -4.42
CA HIS A 9 -5.23 -6.93 -5.37
C HIS A 9 -6.63 -6.46 -4.96
N ILE A 10 -7.32 -5.78 -5.87
CA ILE A 10 -8.56 -5.06 -5.57
C ILE A 10 -9.66 -5.57 -6.48
N GLU A 11 -10.79 -5.99 -5.91
CA GLU A 11 -11.94 -6.40 -6.68
C GLU A 11 -12.53 -5.22 -7.45
N LYS A 12 -13.05 -5.49 -8.64
CA LYS A 12 -13.48 -4.43 -9.57
C LYS A 12 -14.60 -3.56 -9.02
N ASP A 13 -15.49 -4.12 -8.22
CA ASP A 13 -16.64 -3.40 -7.69
C ASP A 13 -16.27 -2.31 -6.67
N ILE A 14 -15.08 -2.40 -6.07
CA ILE A 14 -14.59 -1.37 -5.13
C ILE A 14 -13.39 -0.61 -5.66
N LEU A 15 -13.05 -0.79 -6.93
CA LEU A 15 -11.80 -0.25 -7.48
C LEU A 15 -11.70 1.27 -7.33
N ASP A 16 -12.71 2.00 -7.75
CA ASP A 16 -12.68 3.46 -7.71
C ASP A 16 -12.59 4.00 -6.29
N GLU A 17 -13.38 3.43 -5.37
CA GLU A 17 -13.33 3.81 -3.95
C GLU A 17 -11.98 3.50 -3.33
N SER A 18 -11.40 2.34 -3.66
CA SER A 18 -10.12 1.92 -3.12
C SER A 18 -9.00 2.81 -3.60
N LEU A 19 -8.98 3.14 -4.89
CA LEU A 19 -7.96 4.04 -5.44
C LEU A 19 -8.07 5.43 -4.84
N ASP A 20 -9.27 5.93 -4.67
CA ASP A 20 -9.50 7.22 -4.04
C ASP A 20 -8.99 7.21 -2.60
N TYR A 21 -9.28 6.15 -1.85
CA TYR A 21 -8.80 5.99 -0.48
C TYR A 21 -7.27 5.93 -0.42
N LEU A 22 -6.64 5.14 -1.29
CA LEU A 22 -5.18 5.04 -1.32
C LEU A 22 -4.53 6.39 -1.60
N LYS A 23 -5.06 7.15 -2.55
CA LYS A 23 -4.50 8.45 -2.93
C LYS A 23 -4.74 9.55 -1.90
N LYS A 24 -5.92 9.58 -1.30
CA LYS A 24 -6.33 10.69 -0.43
C LYS A 24 -6.12 10.44 1.05
N GLN A 25 -6.07 9.20 1.48
CA GLN A 25 -5.95 8.87 2.90
C GLN A 25 -4.74 7.99 3.21
N TYR A 26 -4.60 6.86 2.54
CA TYR A 26 -3.53 5.91 2.87
C TYR A 26 -2.14 6.50 2.65
N ILE A 27 -1.85 6.95 1.43
CA ILE A 27 -0.54 7.50 1.07
C ILE A 27 -0.20 8.76 1.88
N PRO A 28 -1.10 9.74 2.01
CA PRO A 28 -0.79 10.92 2.82
C PRO A 28 -0.47 10.60 4.27
N LYS A 29 -1.19 9.67 4.87
CA LYS A 29 -0.91 9.25 6.25
C LYS A 29 0.39 8.46 6.36
N ALA A 30 0.69 7.63 5.37
CA ALA A 30 1.90 6.84 5.37
C ALA A 30 3.17 7.71 5.35
N VAL A 31 3.14 8.83 4.65
CA VAL A 31 4.30 9.73 4.53
C VAL A 31 4.35 10.83 5.60
N GLU A 32 3.32 10.93 6.43
CA GLU A 32 3.19 12.01 7.41
C GLU A 32 4.35 12.07 8.41
N SER A 33 4.85 10.92 8.86
CA SER A 33 5.96 10.85 9.79
C SER A 33 7.31 11.23 9.19
N GLY A 34 7.43 11.19 7.86
CA GLY A 34 8.69 11.40 7.16
C GLY A 34 9.55 10.15 7.03
N PHE A 35 9.21 9.04 7.69
CA PHE A 35 9.97 7.79 7.58
C PHE A 35 9.79 7.12 6.21
N LEU A 36 8.61 7.22 5.63
CA LEU A 36 8.32 6.75 4.28
C LEU A 36 8.30 7.95 3.34
N GLN A 37 9.04 7.86 2.24
CA GLN A 37 9.23 8.95 1.31
C GLN A 37 8.97 8.51 -0.13
N ARG A 38 8.81 9.46 -1.02
CA ARG A 38 8.67 9.24 -2.47
C ARG A 38 7.58 8.22 -2.82
N PRO A 39 6.33 8.49 -2.43
CA PRO A 39 5.24 7.57 -2.72
C PRO A 39 5.04 7.40 -4.23
N CYS A 40 4.77 6.16 -4.63
CA CYS A 40 4.49 5.85 -6.02
C CYS A 40 3.36 4.81 -6.08
N LEU A 41 2.29 5.14 -6.81
CA LEU A 41 1.15 4.24 -7.02
C LEU A 41 1.10 3.89 -8.50
N ARG A 42 1.22 2.60 -8.82
CA ARG A 42 1.19 2.14 -10.21
C ARG A 42 0.30 0.91 -10.36
N ARG A 43 -0.38 0.85 -11.48
CA ARG A 43 -1.10 -0.36 -11.85
C ARG A 43 -0.10 -1.42 -12.29
N VAL A 44 -0.28 -2.64 -11.79
CA VAL A 44 0.52 -3.77 -12.21
C VAL A 44 -0.01 -4.27 -13.55
N MET A 45 0.88 -4.42 -14.52
CA MET A 45 0.51 -5.00 -15.81
C MET A 45 0.30 -6.50 -15.63
N GLN A 46 -0.85 -6.99 -16.06
CA GLN A 46 -1.20 -8.38 -15.94
C GLN A 46 -1.45 -8.99 -17.31
N ALA A 47 -0.87 -10.16 -17.52
CA ALA A 47 -1.08 -10.93 -18.75
C ALA A 47 -2.44 -11.66 -18.75
N GLU A 48 -2.98 -11.91 -17.56
CA GLU A 48 -4.24 -12.63 -17.40
C GLU A 48 -5.30 -11.72 -16.79
N GLU A 49 -6.52 -11.86 -17.27
CA GLU A 49 -7.64 -11.15 -16.69
C GLU A 49 -8.18 -11.96 -15.51
N GLY A 50 -8.11 -11.38 -14.34
CA GLY A 50 -8.77 -11.91 -13.16
C GLY A 50 -9.99 -11.08 -12.81
N GLU A 51 -10.58 -11.40 -11.68
CA GLU A 51 -11.73 -10.65 -11.15
C GLU A 51 -11.33 -9.33 -10.49
N GLY A 52 -10.06 -9.06 -10.38
CA GLY A 52 -9.54 -7.87 -9.75
C GLY A 52 -8.38 -7.28 -10.51
N ILE A 53 -7.94 -6.14 -10.01
CA ILE A 53 -6.81 -5.40 -10.57
C ILE A 53 -5.80 -5.17 -9.46
N SER A 54 -4.53 -5.34 -9.79
CA SER A 54 -3.45 -5.14 -8.82
C SER A 54 -2.79 -3.79 -9.00
N PHE A 55 -2.52 -3.14 -7.86
CA PHE A 55 -1.79 -1.89 -7.81
C PHE A 55 -0.61 -2.02 -6.85
N SER A 56 0.49 -1.41 -7.24
CA SER A 56 1.70 -1.34 -6.43
C SER A 56 1.78 0.03 -5.77
N VAL A 57 1.95 0.04 -4.46
CA VAL A 57 2.21 1.26 -3.69
C VAL A 57 3.61 1.13 -3.12
N GLN A 58 4.50 2.03 -3.52
CA GLN A 58 5.91 1.98 -3.13
C GLN A 58 6.31 3.23 -2.37
N PHE A 59 7.21 3.03 -1.41
CA PHE A 59 7.84 4.11 -0.66
C PHE A 59 9.33 3.83 -0.54
N HIS A 60 10.12 4.88 -0.48
CA HIS A 60 11.54 4.79 -0.13
C HIS A 60 11.69 4.92 1.38
N VAL A 61 12.48 4.05 1.98
CA VAL A 61 12.72 4.01 3.42
C VAL A 61 14.22 3.88 3.65
N LYS A 62 14.72 4.53 4.67
CA LYS A 62 16.15 4.56 4.98
C LYS A 62 16.75 3.15 5.12
N ASN A 63 16.12 2.29 5.92
CA ASN A 63 16.55 0.93 6.18
C ASN A 63 15.41 0.11 6.79
N VAL A 64 15.68 -1.18 7.01
CA VAL A 64 14.69 -2.12 7.57
C VAL A 64 14.27 -1.73 8.99
N ASP A 65 15.22 -1.29 9.82
CA ASP A 65 14.92 -0.90 11.20
C ASP A 65 13.93 0.28 11.25
N THR A 66 14.13 1.27 10.39
CA THR A 66 13.23 2.41 10.26
C THR A 66 11.84 1.96 9.81
N LEU A 67 11.79 1.04 8.84
CA LEU A 67 10.53 0.48 8.37
C LEU A 67 9.78 -0.25 9.49
N ASN A 68 10.48 -1.09 10.25
CA ASN A 68 9.88 -1.83 11.35
C ASN A 68 9.34 -0.88 12.44
N PHE A 69 10.06 0.18 12.72
CA PHE A 69 9.60 1.21 13.66
C PHE A 69 8.30 1.86 13.17
N TRP A 70 8.25 2.23 11.89
CA TRP A 70 7.06 2.82 11.30
C TRP A 70 5.87 1.84 11.34
N LEU A 71 6.10 0.58 10.96
CA LEU A 71 5.05 -0.44 10.98
C LEU A 71 4.45 -0.62 12.36
N GLN A 72 5.28 -0.68 13.40
CA GLN A 72 4.80 -0.86 14.77
C GLN A 72 4.02 0.34 15.30
N ASN A 73 4.43 1.54 14.93
CA ASN A 73 3.84 2.78 15.47
C ASN A 73 2.68 3.31 14.64
N GLU A 74 2.67 3.08 13.32
CA GLU A 74 1.67 3.65 12.43
C GLU A 74 1.14 2.66 11.39
N GLY A 75 2.04 1.90 10.76
CA GLY A 75 1.70 1.08 9.60
C GLY A 75 0.67 0.01 9.88
N ASN A 76 0.77 -0.67 11.01
CA ASN A 76 -0.19 -1.71 11.37
C ASN A 76 -1.60 -1.15 11.56
N ASN A 77 -1.72 0.03 12.14
CA ASN A 77 -3.01 0.71 12.30
C ASN A 77 -3.57 1.14 10.94
N LEU A 78 -2.71 1.60 10.06
CA LEU A 78 -3.08 2.01 8.72
C LEU A 78 -3.62 0.82 7.91
N HIS A 79 -2.97 -0.34 8.03
CA HIS A 79 -3.44 -1.58 7.41
C HIS A 79 -4.78 -2.04 7.98
N ARG A 80 -4.95 -1.96 9.30
CA ARG A 80 -6.22 -2.33 9.94
C ARG A 80 -7.36 -1.44 9.46
N ALA A 81 -7.11 -0.15 9.31
CA ALA A 81 -8.12 0.79 8.80
C ALA A 81 -8.54 0.44 7.37
N LEU A 82 -7.58 0.06 6.54
CA LEU A 82 -7.85 -0.37 5.17
C LEU A 82 -8.72 -1.63 5.12
N VAL A 83 -8.36 -2.63 5.91
CA VAL A 83 -9.12 -3.89 6.00
C VAL A 83 -10.51 -3.66 6.59
N ALA A 84 -10.63 -2.81 7.60
CA ALA A 84 -11.91 -2.48 8.21
C ALA A 84 -12.86 -1.82 7.19
N ARG A 85 -12.32 -1.04 6.27
CA ARG A 85 -13.13 -0.36 5.27
C ARG A 85 -13.56 -1.25 4.11
N PHE A 86 -12.65 -2.07 3.58
CA PHE A 86 -12.88 -2.82 2.35
C PHE A 86 -13.02 -4.32 2.55
N GLY A 87 -12.65 -4.83 3.71
CA GLY A 87 -12.76 -6.24 4.03
C GLY A 87 -11.91 -7.11 3.10
N HIS A 88 -12.43 -8.26 2.74
CA HIS A 88 -11.74 -9.24 1.89
C HIS A 88 -11.66 -8.84 0.41
N LYS A 89 -12.29 -7.74 0.02
CA LYS A 89 -12.28 -7.27 -1.38
C LYS A 89 -10.96 -6.61 -1.78
N ILE A 90 -10.11 -6.34 -0.82
CA ILE A 90 -8.75 -5.87 -1.05
C ILE A 90 -7.79 -6.78 -0.28
N ALA A 91 -6.76 -7.25 -0.94
CA ALA A 91 -5.72 -8.07 -0.33
C ALA A 91 -4.37 -7.53 -0.71
N GLY A 92 -3.45 -7.47 0.24
CA GLY A 92 -2.13 -6.92 0.00
C GLY A 92 -1.03 -7.83 0.50
N PHE A 93 0.10 -7.78 -0.17
CA PHE A 93 1.33 -8.38 0.32
C PHE A 93 2.49 -7.43 0.08
N SER A 94 3.47 -7.49 0.96
CA SER A 94 4.58 -6.55 0.93
C SER A 94 5.89 -7.24 0.54
N THR A 95 6.72 -6.49 -0.18
CA THR A 95 8.02 -6.94 -0.63
C THR A 95 9.02 -5.82 -0.38
N LEU A 96 10.22 -6.18 0.05
CA LEU A 96 11.31 -5.21 0.21
C LEU A 96 12.25 -5.35 -0.99
N LEU A 97 12.58 -4.21 -1.58
CA LEU A 97 13.47 -4.13 -2.73
C LEU A 97 14.70 -3.32 -2.35
N GLU A 98 15.84 -3.73 -2.86
CA GLU A 98 17.10 -3.03 -2.64
C GLU A 98 17.35 -1.90 -3.63
#